data_5aae20cc8446f372f4dba2eeabbc41f5
#
_entry.id   5aae20cc8446f372f4dba2eeabbc41f5
#
_cell.length_a   1.000
_cell.length_b   1.000
_cell.length_c   1.000
_cell.angle_alpha   90.00
_cell.angle_beta   90.00
_cell.angle_gamma   90.00
#
_symmetry.space_group_name_H-M   'P 1'
#
loop_
_entity.id
_entity.type
_entity.pdbx_description
1 polymer ?
#
loop_
_entity_poly.entity_id
_entity_poly.type
_entity_poly.pdbx_seq_one_letter_code
_entity_poly.pdbx_strand_id
1 'polypeptide(L)'
;MEEEQKENVPRAAESGLGPGPGSGQAQVKQRSRTDGQELPMRASPAAYIKDFSDPVYKEIAVTNGHINRMTRDELRTKLAELHLETRGVKDVLRKRLKNYYKKQKLTQTLLIKPECSDTYYDYICVIDFEATCEENNPPEYLHEIIEFPIALVNTRTLEIEDTFQEYVRPELKPKLTEFCTKLTGITQDMVDKAGSFPDVLQQVVDWMREKELGTKCRYAVLTDGSWDMSKFLNVQCHLSSIEYPQFAKKWINIRKSYGNFYKVPRTQTKLASMLEKLGMKYEGRPHCGLDDSRNIARIVIRMLQDGCELRVNEGLQAGQLMNVPNSSPLESAPPPYSSWQKI
;
A
#
# COMPACT_ATOMS: atom_id res chain seq x y z
N MET A 1 0.12 24.36 -12.92
CA MET A 1 1.16 25.02 -12.11
C MET A 1 0.88 24.90 -10.61
N GLU A 2 0.15 23.87 -10.13
CA GLU A 2 -0.35 23.80 -8.74
C GLU A 2 0.04 22.53 -7.97
N GLU A 3 1.03 21.78 -8.47
CA GLU A 3 1.47 20.53 -7.81
C GLU A 3 2.65 20.68 -6.83
N GLU A 4 3.16 21.89 -6.60
CA GLU A 4 4.39 22.09 -5.81
C GLU A 4 4.19 22.23 -4.29
N GLN A 5 2.97 22.38 -3.79
CA GLN A 5 2.77 22.72 -2.37
C GLN A 5 2.80 21.52 -1.39
N LYS A 6 2.94 20.30 -1.85
CA LYS A 6 3.00 19.13 -0.94
C LYS A 6 4.41 18.75 -0.44
N GLU A 7 5.48 19.48 -0.77
CA GLU A 7 6.88 18.97 -0.55
C GLU A 7 7.87 19.88 0.18
N ASN A 8 7.50 20.99 0.80
CA ASN A 8 8.49 21.83 1.50
C ASN A 8 8.25 21.87 3.03
N VAL A 9 8.95 21.02 3.76
CA VAL A 9 9.26 21.21 5.20
C VAL A 9 10.75 20.98 5.42
N PRO A 10 11.49 21.90 6.11
CA PRO A 10 12.95 21.83 6.28
C PRO A 10 13.38 20.72 7.23
N ARG A 11 14.51 20.07 6.91
CA ARG A 11 15.25 19.15 7.79
C ARG A 11 15.81 19.92 8.99
N ALA A 12 15.51 19.46 10.21
CA ALA A 12 16.24 19.81 11.41
C ALA A 12 17.51 18.94 11.55
N ALA A 13 18.60 19.58 11.97
CA ALA A 13 19.94 19.01 12.05
C ALA A 13 20.09 18.05 13.25
N GLU A 14 20.80 16.95 13.02
CA GLU A 14 21.27 16.02 14.05
C GLU A 14 22.50 16.60 14.77
N SER A 15 22.51 16.56 16.10
CA SER A 15 23.72 16.68 16.92
C SER A 15 23.88 15.40 17.73
N GLY A 16 25.02 14.72 17.50
CA GLY A 16 25.37 13.48 18.18
C GLY A 16 25.99 13.67 19.56
N LEU A 17 25.96 12.65 20.36
CA LEU A 17 26.96 12.34 21.40
C LEU A 17 26.87 10.83 21.75
N GLY A 18 28.01 10.17 21.76
CA GLY A 18 28.19 8.73 21.99
C GLY A 18 28.60 8.42 23.46
N PRO A 19 29.30 7.32 23.79
CA PRO A 19 28.73 6.23 24.60
C PRO A 19 29.41 6.01 25.94
N GLY A 20 28.82 5.14 26.81
CA GLY A 20 29.49 4.57 28.01
C GLY A 20 28.84 3.25 28.43
N PRO A 21 29.63 2.28 28.95
CA PRO A 21 29.22 0.89 29.07
C PRO A 21 28.76 0.50 30.49
N GLY A 22 27.87 -0.50 30.58
CA GLY A 22 27.46 -1.10 31.86
C GLY A 22 27.06 -2.57 31.72
N SER A 23 27.89 -3.42 32.25
CA SER A 23 27.75 -4.86 32.43
C SER A 23 26.65 -5.24 33.43
N GLY A 24 25.85 -6.27 33.14
CA GLY A 24 24.92 -6.86 34.07
C GLY A 24 24.52 -8.28 33.67
N GLN A 25 25.08 -9.27 34.35
CA GLN A 25 24.72 -10.68 34.29
C GLN A 25 23.33 -10.90 34.85
N ALA A 26 22.52 -11.73 34.24
CA ALA A 26 21.32 -12.28 34.86
C ALA A 26 21.05 -13.72 34.42
N GLN A 27 20.80 -14.51 35.41
CA GLN A 27 20.72 -15.93 35.58
C GLN A 27 19.68 -16.66 34.71
N VAL A 28 20.08 -17.85 34.29
CA VAL A 28 19.26 -18.93 33.72
C VAL A 28 18.28 -19.48 34.75
N LYS A 29 16.99 -19.51 34.46
CA LYS A 29 16.02 -20.37 35.15
C LYS A 29 15.42 -21.36 34.14
N GLN A 30 15.80 -22.62 34.30
CA GLN A 30 15.15 -23.78 33.68
C GLN A 30 13.69 -23.90 34.18
N ARG A 31 12.76 -24.10 33.28
CA ARG A 31 11.44 -24.68 33.57
C ARG A 31 11.09 -25.79 32.57
N SER A 32 10.58 -26.85 33.15
CA SER A 32 10.26 -28.17 32.68
C SER A 32 9.29 -28.22 31.48
N ARG A 33 9.56 -29.21 30.59
CA ARG A 33 8.71 -29.68 29.50
C ARG A 33 7.40 -30.26 30.04
N THR A 34 6.28 -29.95 29.37
CA THR A 34 5.08 -30.73 29.34
C THR A 34 4.72 -31.01 27.88
N ASP A 35 4.48 -32.29 27.57
CA ASP A 35 4.12 -32.80 26.26
C ASP A 35 2.79 -32.21 25.78
N GLY A 36 2.80 -31.61 24.57
CA GLY A 36 1.63 -31.20 23.83
C GLY A 36 1.82 -31.60 22.36
N GLN A 37 0.92 -32.40 21.83
CA GLN A 37 0.91 -32.93 20.47
C GLN A 37 1.08 -31.78 19.43
N GLU A 38 2.14 -31.88 18.64
CA GLU A 38 2.38 -31.03 17.48
C GLU A 38 1.43 -31.44 16.34
N LEU A 39 0.52 -30.52 16.00
CA LEU A 39 -0.16 -30.53 14.70
C LEU A 39 0.83 -30.14 13.60
N PRO A 40 0.77 -30.71 12.39
CA PRO A 40 1.78 -30.49 11.36
C PRO A 40 1.80 -29.01 10.95
N MET A 41 2.93 -28.36 11.17
CA MET A 41 3.20 -27.00 10.69
C MET A 41 3.04 -26.94 9.17
N ARG A 42 2.07 -26.17 8.69
CA ARG A 42 2.05 -25.74 7.31
C ARG A 42 3.32 -24.93 7.05
N ALA A 43 4.12 -25.40 6.12
CA ALA A 43 5.36 -24.75 5.73
C ALA A 43 5.09 -23.27 5.40
N SER A 44 5.85 -22.39 6.03
CA SER A 44 5.96 -20.98 5.68
C SER A 44 6.13 -20.82 4.16
N PRO A 45 5.45 -19.84 3.48
CA PRO A 45 5.65 -19.66 2.06
C PRO A 45 7.10 -19.36 1.78
N ALA A 46 7.75 -20.34 1.12
CA ALA A 46 9.08 -20.31 0.54
C ALA A 46 10.15 -19.62 1.41
N ALA A 47 10.76 -20.37 2.31
CA ALA A 47 12.15 -20.13 2.61
C ALA A 47 12.91 -20.27 1.28
N TYR A 48 13.01 -19.18 0.51
CA TYR A 48 13.93 -19.06 -0.60
C TYR A 48 15.32 -19.32 -0.04
N ILE A 49 15.87 -20.47 -0.36
CA ILE A 49 17.29 -20.71 -0.15
C ILE A 49 17.98 -19.66 -1.01
N LYS A 50 18.45 -18.58 -0.38
CA LYS A 50 19.24 -17.51 -1.03
C LYS A 50 20.67 -17.99 -1.30
N ASP A 51 20.81 -19.18 -1.80
CA ASP A 51 22.10 -19.65 -2.27
C ASP A 51 22.29 -19.15 -3.71
N PHE A 52 22.91 -17.99 -3.83
CA PHE A 52 23.26 -17.36 -5.11
C PHE A 52 24.40 -18.11 -5.83
N SER A 53 24.93 -19.20 -5.28
CA SER A 53 25.93 -20.05 -5.92
C SER A 53 25.33 -20.98 -6.98
N ASP A 54 24.00 -21.20 -6.94
CA ASP A 54 23.32 -22.05 -7.92
C ASP A 54 23.57 -21.54 -9.36
N PRO A 55 23.95 -22.42 -10.30
CA PRO A 55 24.19 -22.07 -11.70
C PRO A 55 23.07 -21.29 -12.38
N VAL A 56 21.81 -21.50 -11.97
CA VAL A 56 20.65 -20.77 -12.50
C VAL A 56 20.79 -19.24 -12.34
N TYR A 57 21.42 -18.77 -11.26
CA TYR A 57 21.61 -17.33 -11.06
C TYR A 57 22.64 -16.74 -12.01
N LYS A 58 23.64 -17.52 -12.44
CA LYS A 58 24.59 -17.12 -13.52
C LYS A 58 23.86 -16.97 -14.84
N GLU A 59 22.99 -17.91 -15.18
CA GLU A 59 22.16 -17.84 -16.39
C GLU A 59 21.21 -16.65 -16.37
N ILE A 60 20.56 -16.37 -15.21
CA ILE A 60 19.72 -15.19 -15.03
C ILE A 60 20.55 -13.92 -15.23
N ALA A 61 21.77 -13.86 -14.69
CA ALA A 61 22.66 -12.71 -14.85
C ALA A 61 23.04 -12.47 -16.32
N VAL A 62 23.39 -13.52 -17.06
CA VAL A 62 23.69 -13.45 -18.50
C VAL A 62 22.48 -12.96 -19.29
N THR A 63 21.29 -13.55 -19.04
CA THR A 63 20.03 -13.14 -19.67
C THR A 63 19.73 -11.66 -19.38
N ASN A 64 19.89 -11.21 -18.12
CA ASN A 64 19.72 -9.82 -17.74
C ASN A 64 20.72 -8.90 -18.47
N GLY A 65 21.95 -9.36 -18.70
CA GLY A 65 22.96 -8.64 -19.48
C GLY A 65 22.53 -8.41 -20.93
N HIS A 66 21.94 -9.42 -21.58
CA HIS A 66 21.36 -9.28 -22.93
C HIS A 66 20.17 -8.30 -22.94
N ILE A 67 19.23 -8.46 -22.02
CA ILE A 67 18.05 -7.58 -21.91
C ILE A 67 18.47 -6.11 -21.67
N ASN A 68 19.54 -5.86 -20.92
CA ASN A 68 20.03 -4.50 -20.68
C ASN A 68 20.45 -3.76 -21.95
N ARG A 69 20.95 -4.49 -22.95
CA ARG A 69 21.44 -3.94 -24.22
C ARG A 69 20.32 -3.72 -25.25
N MET A 70 19.15 -4.33 -25.07
CA MET A 70 18.02 -4.21 -25.98
C MET A 70 17.54 -2.77 -26.10
N THR A 71 17.19 -2.37 -27.30
CA THR A 71 16.44 -1.15 -27.60
C THR A 71 15.02 -1.24 -27.10
N ARG A 72 14.27 -0.14 -27.14
CA ARG A 72 12.85 -0.14 -26.74
C ARG A 72 12.01 -1.04 -27.64
N ASP A 73 12.30 -1.01 -28.94
CA ASP A 73 11.51 -1.77 -29.93
C ASP A 73 11.81 -3.27 -29.85
N GLU A 74 13.07 -3.66 -29.67
CA GLU A 74 13.41 -5.06 -29.39
C GLU A 74 12.74 -5.60 -28.13
N LEU A 75 12.68 -4.79 -27.05
CA LEU A 75 11.95 -5.16 -25.84
C LEU A 75 10.47 -5.36 -26.11
N ARG A 76 9.84 -4.46 -26.89
CA ARG A 76 8.41 -4.56 -27.26
C ARG A 76 8.14 -5.80 -28.10
N THR A 77 8.96 -6.05 -29.10
CA THR A 77 8.85 -7.25 -29.96
C THR A 77 8.95 -8.50 -29.10
N LYS A 78 9.94 -8.57 -28.23
CA LYS A 78 10.16 -9.74 -27.37
C LYS A 78 9.03 -9.95 -26.36
N LEU A 79 8.48 -8.90 -25.81
CA LEU A 79 7.33 -8.96 -24.91
C LEU A 79 6.05 -9.40 -25.68
N ALA A 80 5.85 -8.92 -26.92
CA ALA A 80 4.73 -9.34 -27.76
C ALA A 80 4.80 -10.84 -28.10
N GLU A 81 5.99 -11.36 -28.48
CA GLU A 81 6.22 -12.79 -28.69
C GLU A 81 5.86 -13.65 -27.49
N LEU A 82 6.02 -13.11 -26.28
CA LEU A 82 5.71 -13.78 -25.01
C LEU A 82 4.28 -13.51 -24.51
N HIS A 83 3.44 -12.85 -25.33
CA HIS A 83 2.09 -12.40 -24.96
C HIS A 83 2.03 -11.56 -23.69
N LEU A 84 3.08 -10.77 -23.44
CA LEU A 84 3.17 -9.85 -22.31
C LEU A 84 2.83 -8.42 -22.75
N GLU A 85 2.46 -7.59 -21.79
CA GLU A 85 2.12 -6.18 -22.03
C GLU A 85 3.32 -5.42 -22.63
N THR A 86 3.10 -4.71 -23.73
CA THR A 86 4.13 -4.00 -24.50
C THR A 86 4.16 -2.49 -24.26
N ARG A 87 3.19 -1.96 -23.50
CA ARG A 87 3.13 -0.53 -23.13
C ARG A 87 4.08 -0.22 -21.99
N GLY A 88 4.55 1.03 -21.94
CA GLY A 88 5.41 1.56 -20.91
C GLY A 88 6.72 2.14 -21.45
N VAL A 89 7.45 2.79 -20.55
CA VAL A 89 8.80 3.30 -20.82
C VAL A 89 9.81 2.16 -20.84
N LYS A 90 11.00 2.40 -21.43
CA LYS A 90 12.04 1.38 -21.61
C LYS A 90 12.38 0.61 -20.32
N ASP A 91 12.45 1.29 -19.19
CA ASP A 91 12.81 0.67 -17.91
C ASP A 91 11.73 -0.28 -17.39
N VAL A 92 10.45 0.08 -17.59
CA VAL A 92 9.30 -0.79 -17.28
C VAL A 92 9.35 -2.06 -18.16
N LEU A 93 9.51 -1.91 -19.46
CA LEU A 93 9.59 -3.03 -20.40
C LEU A 93 10.75 -3.97 -20.05
N ARG A 94 11.92 -3.38 -19.75
CA ARG A 94 13.12 -4.12 -19.34
C ARG A 94 12.88 -4.91 -18.05
N LYS A 95 12.24 -4.28 -17.05
CA LYS A 95 11.95 -4.92 -15.76
C LYS A 95 10.96 -6.08 -15.92
N ARG A 96 9.90 -5.89 -16.71
CA ARG A 96 8.90 -6.92 -17.05
C ARG A 96 9.56 -8.14 -17.68
N LEU A 97 10.37 -7.94 -18.71
CA LEU A 97 11.06 -9.02 -19.42
C LEU A 97 12.04 -9.78 -18.52
N LYS A 98 12.83 -9.07 -17.69
CA LYS A 98 13.73 -9.69 -16.73
C LYS A 98 13.00 -10.56 -15.71
N ASN A 99 11.88 -10.07 -15.17
CA ASN A 99 11.11 -10.83 -14.19
C ASN A 99 10.48 -12.08 -14.82
N TYR A 100 9.99 -11.99 -16.04
CA TYR A 100 9.47 -13.15 -16.77
C TYR A 100 10.55 -14.25 -16.90
N TYR A 101 11.72 -13.95 -17.44
CA TYR A 101 12.79 -14.93 -17.60
C TYR A 101 13.34 -15.44 -16.27
N LYS A 102 13.42 -14.57 -15.26
CA LYS A 102 13.79 -15.00 -13.89
C LYS A 102 12.81 -16.04 -13.37
N LYS A 103 11.49 -15.76 -13.45
CA LYS A 103 10.44 -16.68 -12.99
C LYS A 103 10.51 -18.00 -13.77
N GLN A 104 10.62 -17.93 -15.10
CA GLN A 104 10.71 -19.12 -15.97
C GLN A 104 11.90 -20.00 -15.58
N LYS A 105 13.12 -19.44 -15.46
CA LYS A 105 14.31 -20.20 -15.10
C LYS A 105 14.23 -20.83 -13.72
N LEU A 106 13.74 -20.08 -12.71
CA LEU A 106 13.57 -20.61 -11.36
C LEU A 106 12.51 -21.71 -11.29
N THR A 107 11.44 -21.62 -12.07
CA THR A 107 10.41 -22.66 -12.16
C THR A 107 10.99 -23.93 -12.83
N GLN A 108 11.76 -23.79 -13.90
CA GLN A 108 12.39 -24.93 -14.61
C GLN A 108 13.39 -25.69 -13.73
N THR A 109 14.08 -25.01 -12.82
CA THR A 109 15.02 -25.63 -11.87
C THR A 109 14.34 -26.16 -10.60
N LEU A 110 13.01 -26.15 -10.52
CA LEU A 110 12.22 -26.55 -9.34
C LEU A 110 12.53 -25.74 -8.07
N LEU A 111 13.25 -24.65 -8.19
CA LEU A 111 13.49 -23.72 -7.08
C LEU A 111 12.23 -22.93 -6.69
N ILE A 112 11.22 -22.90 -7.58
CA ILE A 112 9.88 -22.36 -7.32
C ILE A 112 8.87 -23.41 -7.78
N LYS A 113 7.99 -23.85 -6.88
CA LYS A 113 6.85 -24.70 -7.26
C LYS A 113 5.89 -23.88 -8.14
N PRO A 114 5.43 -24.42 -9.30
CA PRO A 114 4.49 -23.72 -10.19
C PRO A 114 3.17 -23.31 -9.50
N GLU A 115 2.74 -24.09 -8.53
CA GLU A 115 1.48 -23.90 -7.79
C GLU A 115 1.57 -22.87 -6.66
N CYS A 116 2.78 -22.42 -6.31
CA CYS A 116 2.97 -21.39 -5.29
C CYS A 116 2.87 -19.99 -5.90
N SER A 117 1.72 -19.68 -6.52
CA SER A 117 1.30 -18.29 -6.72
C SER A 117 0.64 -17.78 -5.44
N ASP A 118 1.14 -18.15 -4.27
CA ASP A 118 0.68 -17.58 -3.02
C ASP A 118 1.11 -16.12 -2.98
N THR A 119 0.23 -15.28 -3.52
CA THR A 119 0.27 -13.85 -3.25
C THR A 119 0.28 -13.69 -1.72
N TYR A 120 1.12 -12.78 -1.23
CA TYR A 120 1.27 -12.58 0.21
C TYR A 120 -0.05 -12.18 0.88
N TYR A 121 -0.91 -11.50 0.14
CA TYR A 121 -2.29 -11.14 0.51
C TYR A 121 -3.26 -11.71 -0.51
N ASP A 122 -4.47 -12.04 -0.07
CA ASP A 122 -5.57 -12.42 -0.96
C ASP A 122 -6.21 -11.16 -1.57
N TYR A 123 -6.25 -10.05 -0.78
CA TYR A 123 -6.79 -8.77 -1.19
C TYR A 123 -5.87 -7.59 -0.84
N ILE A 124 -5.98 -6.53 -1.63
CA ILE A 124 -5.38 -5.22 -1.33
C ILE A 124 -6.51 -4.18 -1.33
N CYS A 125 -6.70 -3.51 -0.18
CA CYS A 125 -7.64 -2.42 -0.01
C CYS A 125 -6.92 -1.11 -0.36
N VAL A 126 -7.20 -0.56 -1.52
CA VAL A 126 -6.61 0.70 -2.00
C VAL A 126 -7.47 1.86 -1.51
N ILE A 127 -6.90 2.78 -0.76
CA ILE A 127 -7.56 3.94 -0.16
C ILE A 127 -6.85 5.21 -0.59
N ASP A 128 -7.62 6.24 -0.98
CA ASP A 128 -7.14 7.59 -1.27
C ASP A 128 -8.20 8.60 -0.82
N PHE A 129 -8.04 9.16 0.37
CA PHE A 129 -9.02 10.05 0.98
C PHE A 129 -9.09 11.40 0.28
N GLU A 130 -10.31 11.94 0.15
CA GLU A 130 -10.48 13.37 -0.04
C GLU A 130 -10.78 14.04 1.31
N ALA A 131 -10.26 15.24 1.48
CA ALA A 131 -10.39 15.99 2.73
C ALA A 131 -10.65 17.47 2.48
N THR A 132 -11.23 18.15 3.49
CA THR A 132 -11.41 19.61 3.44
C THR A 132 -10.10 20.31 3.14
N CYS A 133 -10.14 21.33 2.27
CA CYS A 133 -8.96 22.08 1.88
C CYS A 133 -9.31 23.52 1.49
N GLU A 134 -8.29 24.38 1.49
CA GLU A 134 -8.34 25.77 1.03
C GLU A 134 -7.23 25.97 -0.01
N GLU A 135 -7.32 27.00 -0.84
CA GLU A 135 -6.32 27.29 -1.87
C GLU A 135 -4.91 27.48 -1.30
N ASN A 136 -4.83 28.08 -0.10
CA ASN A 136 -3.58 28.28 0.63
C ASN A 136 -3.76 27.77 2.06
N ASN A 137 -3.70 26.45 2.25
CA ASN A 137 -3.80 25.86 3.59
C ASN A 137 -2.67 26.37 4.50
N PRO A 138 -2.99 26.98 5.67
CA PRO A 138 -1.96 27.26 6.66
C PRO A 138 -1.34 25.94 7.18
N PRO A 139 -0.11 25.96 7.70
CA PRO A 139 0.58 24.75 8.17
C PRO A 139 -0.19 23.95 9.23
N GLU A 140 -0.98 24.66 10.07
CA GLU A 140 -1.82 24.09 11.12
C GLU A 140 -3.23 23.70 10.65
N TYR A 141 -3.52 23.74 9.34
CA TYR A 141 -4.82 23.40 8.81
C TYR A 141 -5.19 21.95 9.15
N LEU A 142 -6.29 21.80 9.88
CA LEU A 142 -6.86 20.50 10.20
C LEU A 142 -7.78 20.06 9.06
N HIS A 143 -7.33 19.06 8.34
CA HIS A 143 -8.10 18.44 7.26
C HIS A 143 -9.08 17.43 7.84
N GLU A 144 -10.35 17.57 7.52
CA GLU A 144 -11.37 16.57 7.82
C GLU A 144 -11.65 15.74 6.58
N ILE A 145 -11.74 14.42 6.74
CA ILE A 145 -12.07 13.51 5.64
C ILE A 145 -13.51 13.79 5.21
N ILE A 146 -13.71 13.95 3.89
CA ILE A 146 -15.02 14.18 3.26
C ILE A 146 -15.42 13.10 2.27
N GLU A 147 -14.51 12.20 1.89
CA GLU A 147 -14.78 10.99 1.11
C GLU A 147 -13.90 9.85 1.62
N PHE A 148 -14.50 8.68 1.84
CA PHE A 148 -13.82 7.45 2.23
C PHE A 148 -14.01 6.40 1.12
N PRO A 149 -13.13 6.35 0.14
CA PRO A 149 -13.19 5.36 -0.92
C PRO A 149 -12.29 4.15 -0.61
N ILE A 150 -12.70 2.96 -1.04
CA ILE A 150 -11.85 1.76 -1.08
C ILE A 150 -12.04 1.05 -2.41
N ALA A 151 -10.97 0.75 -3.12
CA ALA A 151 -10.99 -0.18 -4.23
C ALA A 151 -10.37 -1.52 -3.78
N LEU A 152 -11.15 -2.60 -3.83
CA LEU A 152 -10.74 -3.94 -3.39
C LEU A 152 -10.13 -4.72 -4.55
N VAL A 153 -8.83 -4.90 -4.52
CA VAL A 153 -8.10 -5.68 -5.54
C VAL A 153 -7.97 -7.12 -5.08
N ASN A 154 -8.52 -8.05 -5.87
CA ASN A 154 -8.24 -9.48 -5.72
C ASN A 154 -6.87 -9.79 -6.37
N THR A 155 -5.92 -10.27 -5.58
CA THR A 155 -4.54 -10.48 -6.06
C THR A 155 -4.36 -11.76 -6.87
N ARG A 156 -5.36 -12.66 -6.88
CA ARG A 156 -5.35 -13.89 -7.67
C ARG A 156 -5.95 -13.67 -9.05
N THR A 157 -7.14 -13.03 -9.11
CA THR A 157 -7.81 -12.73 -10.38
C THR A 157 -7.20 -11.52 -11.07
N LEU A 158 -6.49 -10.65 -10.31
CA LEU A 158 -5.90 -9.39 -10.76
C LEU A 158 -6.97 -8.43 -11.29
N GLU A 159 -8.08 -8.33 -10.56
CA GLU A 159 -9.22 -7.48 -10.86
C GLU A 159 -9.61 -6.65 -9.64
N ILE A 160 -10.25 -5.51 -9.89
CA ILE A 160 -10.96 -4.75 -8.85
C ILE A 160 -12.30 -5.48 -8.67
N GLU A 161 -12.42 -6.23 -7.56
CA GLU A 161 -13.58 -7.08 -7.32
C GLU A 161 -14.76 -6.31 -6.74
N ASP A 162 -14.48 -5.29 -5.94
CA ASP A 162 -15.52 -4.46 -5.33
C ASP A 162 -14.98 -3.06 -5.00
N THR A 163 -15.88 -2.14 -4.71
CA THR A 163 -15.55 -0.79 -4.25
C THR A 163 -16.50 -0.37 -3.14
N PHE A 164 -15.95 0.35 -2.16
CA PHE A 164 -16.70 1.07 -1.14
C PHE A 164 -16.53 2.57 -1.38
N GLN A 165 -17.56 3.36 -1.22
CA GLN A 165 -17.50 4.82 -1.30
C GLN A 165 -18.60 5.42 -0.43
N GLU A 166 -18.20 6.19 0.57
CA GLU A 166 -19.12 7.00 1.37
C GLU A 166 -18.56 8.40 1.55
N TYR A 167 -19.44 9.40 1.52
CA TYR A 167 -19.09 10.76 1.88
C TYR A 167 -19.17 10.93 3.39
N VAL A 168 -18.40 11.89 3.91
CA VAL A 168 -18.31 12.16 5.34
C VAL A 168 -18.68 13.63 5.56
N ARG A 169 -19.55 13.88 6.53
CA ARG A 169 -19.91 15.24 6.92
C ARG A 169 -18.80 15.83 7.81
N PRO A 170 -18.12 16.90 7.37
CA PRO A 170 -17.16 17.59 8.22
C PRO A 170 -17.86 18.34 9.36
N GLU A 171 -17.28 18.28 10.56
CA GLU A 171 -17.87 18.87 11.77
C GLU A 171 -17.16 20.15 12.20
N LEU A 172 -15.83 20.21 12.07
CA LEU A 172 -15.04 21.38 12.43
C LEU A 172 -15.20 22.49 11.38
N LYS A 173 -15.20 22.12 10.10
CA LYS A 173 -15.39 23.02 8.96
C LYS A 173 -16.55 22.55 8.09
N PRO A 174 -17.81 22.72 8.55
CA PRO A 174 -18.98 22.14 7.90
C PRO A 174 -19.24 22.71 6.49
N LYS A 175 -18.74 23.92 6.20
CA LYS A 175 -18.86 24.52 4.87
C LYS A 175 -17.60 24.26 4.04
N LEU A 176 -17.78 23.58 2.91
CA LEU A 176 -16.71 23.39 1.94
C LEU A 176 -16.35 24.71 1.27
N THR A 177 -15.07 24.97 1.07
CA THR A 177 -14.61 26.09 0.26
C THR A 177 -14.94 25.84 -1.22
N GLU A 178 -15.06 26.92 -2.00
CA GLU A 178 -15.21 26.82 -3.45
C GLU A 178 -14.03 26.05 -4.08
N PHE A 179 -12.82 26.31 -3.57
CA PHE A 179 -11.61 25.60 -3.98
C PHE A 179 -11.73 24.10 -3.76
N CYS A 180 -12.14 23.66 -2.54
CA CYS A 180 -12.32 22.26 -2.22
C CYS A 180 -13.34 21.58 -3.14
N THR A 181 -14.52 22.20 -3.32
CA THR A 181 -15.57 21.70 -4.21
C THR A 181 -15.08 21.62 -5.66
N LYS A 182 -14.35 22.62 -6.15
CA LYS A 182 -13.80 22.63 -7.50
C LYS A 182 -12.73 21.56 -7.68
N LEU A 183 -11.86 21.37 -6.70
CA LEU A 183 -10.79 20.37 -6.71
C LEU A 183 -11.35 18.95 -6.69
N THR A 184 -12.12 18.60 -5.67
CA THR A 184 -12.61 17.24 -5.43
C THR A 184 -13.88 16.89 -6.21
N GLY A 185 -14.71 17.89 -6.55
CA GLY A 185 -16.05 17.70 -7.12
C GLY A 185 -17.13 17.37 -6.08
N ILE A 186 -16.73 17.26 -4.82
CA ILE A 186 -17.66 17.01 -3.73
C ILE A 186 -18.41 18.31 -3.43
N THR A 187 -19.75 18.25 -3.49
CA THR A 187 -20.61 19.43 -3.27
C THR A 187 -21.03 19.52 -1.79
N GLN A 188 -21.46 20.71 -1.37
CA GLN A 188 -22.00 20.91 -0.03
C GLN A 188 -23.18 19.98 0.24
N ASP A 189 -24.08 19.82 -0.73
CA ASP A 189 -25.28 18.95 -0.59
C ASP A 189 -24.92 17.49 -0.34
N MET A 190 -23.79 17.00 -0.89
CA MET A 190 -23.30 15.64 -0.69
C MET A 190 -22.84 15.43 0.77
N VAL A 191 -22.04 16.35 1.31
CA VAL A 191 -21.53 16.22 2.67
C VAL A 191 -22.61 16.55 3.73
N ASP A 192 -23.55 17.43 3.43
CA ASP A 192 -24.66 17.74 4.34
C ASP A 192 -25.60 16.54 4.59
N LYS A 193 -25.73 15.66 3.57
CA LYS A 193 -26.50 14.42 3.64
C LYS A 193 -25.71 13.23 4.17
N ALA A 194 -24.40 13.38 4.29
CA ALA A 194 -23.51 12.29 4.72
C ALA A 194 -23.57 12.04 6.22
N GLY A 195 -23.17 10.83 6.61
CA GLY A 195 -22.96 10.46 8.01
C GLY A 195 -21.75 11.15 8.63
N SER A 196 -21.66 11.07 9.96
CA SER A 196 -20.44 11.47 10.66
C SER A 196 -19.28 10.53 10.36
N PHE A 197 -18.04 10.95 10.62
CA PHE A 197 -16.89 10.07 10.39
C PHE A 197 -16.96 8.75 11.19
N PRO A 198 -17.36 8.73 12.48
CA PRO A 198 -17.56 7.48 13.20
C PRO A 198 -18.58 6.53 12.53
N ASP A 199 -19.70 7.06 12.01
CA ASP A 199 -20.71 6.26 11.33
C ASP A 199 -20.15 5.63 10.04
N VAL A 200 -19.45 6.43 9.24
CA VAL A 200 -18.82 5.94 7.99
C VAL A 200 -17.71 4.94 8.27
N LEU A 201 -16.88 5.18 9.30
CA LEU A 201 -15.84 4.24 9.68
C LEU A 201 -16.44 2.90 10.16
N GLN A 202 -17.57 2.93 10.86
CA GLN A 202 -18.29 1.71 11.24
C GLN A 202 -18.78 0.95 9.99
N GLN A 203 -19.32 1.65 8.99
CA GLN A 203 -19.72 1.05 7.72
C GLN A 203 -18.53 0.40 6.99
N VAL A 204 -17.35 1.05 7.01
CA VAL A 204 -16.11 0.46 6.47
C VAL A 204 -15.77 -0.85 7.18
N VAL A 205 -15.83 -0.86 8.52
CA VAL A 205 -15.55 -2.07 9.33
C VAL A 205 -16.55 -3.18 9.01
N ASP A 206 -17.81 -2.87 8.87
CA ASP A 206 -18.86 -3.83 8.54
C ASP A 206 -18.67 -4.39 7.12
N TRP A 207 -18.38 -3.52 6.14
CA TRP A 207 -18.05 -3.93 4.78
C TRP A 207 -16.80 -4.83 4.74
N MET A 208 -15.74 -4.51 5.49
CA MET A 208 -14.55 -5.35 5.59
C MET A 208 -14.87 -6.72 6.21
N ARG A 209 -15.78 -6.76 7.18
CA ARG A 209 -16.24 -8.00 7.83
C ARG A 209 -17.06 -8.86 6.86
N GLU A 210 -17.95 -8.26 6.07
CA GLU A 210 -18.73 -8.95 5.02
C GLU A 210 -17.80 -9.59 3.97
N LYS A 211 -16.69 -8.93 3.64
CA LYS A 211 -15.64 -9.45 2.75
C LYS A 211 -14.69 -10.44 3.44
N GLU A 212 -14.95 -10.78 4.70
CA GLU A 212 -14.13 -11.71 5.49
C GLU A 212 -12.64 -11.32 5.58
N LEU A 213 -12.34 -10.01 5.42
CA LEU A 213 -10.99 -9.48 5.48
C LEU A 213 -10.43 -9.58 6.91
N GLY A 214 -9.23 -10.16 7.05
CA GLY A 214 -8.57 -10.37 8.34
C GLY A 214 -9.06 -11.59 9.13
N THR A 215 -10.08 -12.31 8.63
CA THR A 215 -10.58 -13.55 9.19
C THR A 215 -10.26 -14.75 8.28
N LYS A 216 -10.92 -14.86 7.12
CA LYS A 216 -10.63 -15.90 6.13
C LYS A 216 -9.67 -15.42 5.03
N CYS A 217 -9.71 -14.12 4.72
CA CYS A 217 -8.91 -13.51 3.66
C CYS A 217 -7.81 -12.64 4.24
N ARG A 218 -6.56 -12.88 3.82
CA ARG A 218 -5.43 -12.02 4.14
C ARG A 218 -5.51 -10.75 3.29
N TYR A 219 -5.34 -9.60 3.91
CA TYR A 219 -5.37 -8.34 3.19
C TYR A 219 -4.29 -7.37 3.66
N ALA A 220 -4.06 -6.34 2.86
CA ALA A 220 -3.30 -5.16 3.24
C ALA A 220 -4.02 -3.90 2.79
N VAL A 221 -3.86 -2.83 3.55
CA VAL A 221 -4.19 -1.48 3.10
C VAL A 221 -3.05 -0.95 2.23
N LEU A 222 -3.39 -0.21 1.18
CA LEU A 222 -2.45 0.45 0.29
C LEU A 222 -2.92 1.87 -0.01
N THR A 223 -1.98 2.83 -0.01
CA THR A 223 -2.23 4.24 -0.31
C THR A 223 -1.22 4.81 -1.29
N ASP A 224 -1.53 5.94 -1.93
CA ASP A 224 -0.59 6.62 -2.84
C ASP A 224 0.65 7.16 -2.10
N GLY A 225 0.53 7.47 -0.82
CA GLY A 225 1.63 8.00 -0.01
C GLY A 225 1.53 7.64 1.46
N SER A 226 2.02 8.56 2.30
CA SER A 226 1.95 8.39 3.76
C SER A 226 0.77 9.13 4.37
N TRP A 227 0.28 10.18 3.71
CA TRP A 227 -0.59 11.18 4.33
C TRP A 227 -1.97 10.64 4.67
N ASP A 228 -2.52 9.78 3.86
CA ASP A 228 -3.83 9.17 4.12
C ASP A 228 -3.90 8.57 5.51
N MET A 229 -2.93 7.72 5.83
CA MET A 229 -2.89 7.02 7.11
C MET A 229 -2.25 7.86 8.22
N SER A 230 -1.10 8.50 7.95
CA SER A 230 -0.33 9.18 8.99
C SER A 230 -0.86 10.56 9.37
N LYS A 231 -1.58 11.23 8.46
CA LYS A 231 -2.10 12.57 8.67
C LYS A 231 -3.63 12.60 8.66
N PHE A 232 -4.28 12.33 7.53
CA PHE A 232 -5.73 12.51 7.42
C PHE A 232 -6.50 11.62 8.40
N LEU A 233 -6.28 10.32 8.36
CA LEU A 233 -6.97 9.39 9.26
C LEU A 233 -6.58 9.62 10.73
N ASN A 234 -5.32 9.94 11.00
CA ASN A 234 -4.83 10.17 12.37
C ASN A 234 -5.47 11.43 12.99
N VAL A 235 -5.52 12.53 12.23
CA VAL A 235 -6.19 13.76 12.65
C VAL A 235 -7.68 13.53 12.81
N GLN A 236 -8.32 12.85 11.86
CA GLN A 236 -9.76 12.59 11.89
C GLN A 236 -10.16 11.74 13.09
N CYS A 237 -9.41 10.69 13.41
CA CYS A 237 -9.67 9.88 14.60
C CYS A 237 -9.56 10.72 15.89
N HIS A 238 -8.56 11.61 15.95
CA HIS A 238 -8.42 12.54 17.08
C HIS A 238 -9.62 13.49 17.20
N LEU A 239 -10.02 14.13 16.10
CA LEU A 239 -11.17 15.05 16.07
C LEU A 239 -12.47 14.36 16.48
N SER A 240 -12.67 13.12 16.04
CA SER A 240 -13.87 12.34 16.33
C SER A 240 -13.82 11.57 17.66
N SER A 241 -12.76 11.74 18.46
CA SER A 241 -12.56 11.04 19.75
C SER A 241 -12.68 9.51 19.66
N ILE A 242 -12.17 8.92 18.59
CA ILE A 242 -12.14 7.48 18.36
C ILE A 242 -10.71 6.93 18.34
N GLU A 243 -10.57 5.65 18.72
CA GLU A 243 -9.26 4.99 18.62
C GLU A 243 -8.86 4.81 17.16
N TYR A 244 -7.57 5.04 16.86
CA TYR A 244 -7.03 4.80 15.53
C TYR A 244 -7.16 3.33 15.12
N PRO A 245 -7.80 3.01 13.98
CA PRO A 245 -8.17 1.65 13.62
C PRO A 245 -6.93 0.78 13.36
N GLN A 246 -6.98 -0.46 13.88
CA GLN A 246 -5.85 -1.41 13.79
C GLN A 246 -5.48 -1.74 12.34
N PHE A 247 -6.49 -1.83 11.44
CA PHE A 247 -6.28 -2.15 10.03
C PHE A 247 -5.43 -1.12 9.29
N ALA A 248 -5.40 0.12 9.77
CA ALA A 248 -4.70 1.24 9.15
C ALA A 248 -3.30 1.52 9.73
N LYS A 249 -2.91 0.84 10.84
CA LYS A 249 -1.62 1.07 11.51
C LYS A 249 -0.40 0.74 10.65
N LYS A 250 -0.57 -0.15 9.67
CA LYS A 250 0.49 -0.57 8.74
C LYS A 250 -0.07 -0.67 7.33
N TRP A 251 0.62 -0.10 6.36
CA TRP A 251 0.14 -0.07 4.98
C TRP A 251 1.25 -0.24 3.96
N ILE A 252 0.86 -0.41 2.72
CA ILE A 252 1.74 -0.39 1.55
C ILE A 252 1.70 1.03 0.97
N ASN A 253 2.81 1.75 1.06
CA ASN A 253 3.01 2.96 0.28
C ASN A 253 3.43 2.56 -1.14
N ILE A 254 2.52 2.79 -2.13
CA ILE A 254 2.77 2.35 -3.51
C ILE A 254 3.93 3.09 -4.14
N ARG A 255 4.15 4.38 -3.81
CA ARG A 255 5.28 5.16 -4.36
C ARG A 255 6.62 4.52 -4.01
N LYS A 256 6.75 4.02 -2.76
CA LYS A 256 7.95 3.27 -2.33
C LYS A 256 8.08 1.95 -3.08
N SER A 257 6.99 1.17 -3.17
CA SER A 257 6.99 -0.11 -3.88
C SER A 257 7.31 0.06 -5.36
N TYR A 258 6.67 1.01 -6.02
CA TYR A 258 6.87 1.33 -7.42
C TYR A 258 8.30 1.79 -7.71
N GLY A 259 8.79 2.77 -6.95
CA GLY A 259 10.15 3.29 -7.11
C GLY A 259 11.21 2.21 -6.92
N ASN A 260 11.06 1.36 -5.90
CA ASN A 260 11.98 0.25 -5.63
C ASN A 260 11.93 -0.82 -6.72
N PHE A 261 10.73 -1.15 -7.21
CA PHE A 261 10.55 -2.21 -8.20
C PHE A 261 11.05 -1.82 -9.59
N TYR A 262 10.64 -0.65 -10.10
CA TYR A 262 11.02 -0.16 -11.43
C TYR A 262 12.34 0.63 -11.44
N LYS A 263 12.94 0.88 -10.26
CA LYS A 263 14.16 1.70 -10.11
C LYS A 263 13.95 3.15 -10.56
N VAL A 264 12.83 3.73 -10.14
CA VAL A 264 12.43 5.10 -10.46
C VAL A 264 12.66 6.01 -9.24
N PRO A 265 13.22 7.21 -9.39
CA PRO A 265 13.36 8.16 -8.29
C PRO A 265 12.00 8.53 -7.66
N ARG A 266 11.99 8.84 -6.36
CA ARG A 266 10.76 9.21 -5.64
C ARG A 266 10.02 10.40 -6.26
N THR A 267 10.74 11.37 -6.80
CA THR A 267 10.18 12.54 -7.51
C THR A 267 9.35 12.17 -8.75
N GLN A 268 9.45 10.93 -9.23
CA GLN A 268 8.77 10.43 -10.42
C GLN A 268 7.73 9.33 -10.09
N THR A 269 7.25 9.29 -8.85
CA THR A 269 6.27 8.29 -8.38
C THR A 269 4.92 8.91 -7.99
N LYS A 270 4.59 10.12 -8.49
CA LYS A 270 3.24 10.67 -8.41
C LYS A 270 2.28 9.80 -9.25
N LEU A 271 1.01 9.72 -8.89
CA LEU A 271 -0.01 8.90 -9.55
C LEU A 271 -0.01 9.05 -11.08
N ALA A 272 -0.10 10.30 -11.56
CA ALA A 272 -0.06 10.57 -13.00
C ALA A 272 1.24 10.09 -13.68
N SER A 273 2.39 10.30 -13.02
CA SER A 273 3.70 9.85 -13.55
C SER A 273 3.83 8.33 -13.57
N MET A 274 3.29 7.64 -12.58
CA MET A 274 3.29 6.17 -12.56
C MET A 274 2.44 5.60 -13.70
N LEU A 275 1.23 6.14 -13.91
CA LEU A 275 0.35 5.76 -15.01
C LEU A 275 1.04 5.99 -16.37
N GLU A 276 1.57 7.20 -16.60
CA GLU A 276 2.26 7.54 -17.84
C GLU A 276 3.42 6.58 -18.15
N LYS A 277 4.28 6.31 -17.15
CA LYS A 277 5.43 5.40 -17.32
C LYS A 277 5.01 3.96 -17.62
N LEU A 278 3.87 3.52 -17.08
CA LEU A 278 3.28 2.22 -17.40
C LEU A 278 2.56 2.20 -18.75
N GLY A 279 2.41 3.36 -19.42
CA GLY A 279 1.68 3.52 -20.66
C GLY A 279 0.16 3.42 -20.46
N MET A 280 -0.31 3.80 -19.28
CA MET A 280 -1.73 3.82 -18.90
C MET A 280 -2.25 5.26 -18.91
N LYS A 281 -3.51 5.43 -19.28
CA LYS A 281 -4.21 6.72 -19.15
C LYS A 281 -4.95 6.74 -17.81
N TYR A 282 -5.06 7.93 -17.24
CA TYR A 282 -5.96 8.18 -16.12
C TYR A 282 -7.42 7.95 -16.57
N GLU A 283 -8.23 7.30 -15.76
CA GLU A 283 -9.65 7.05 -15.99
C GLU A 283 -10.46 7.75 -14.90
N GLY A 284 -11.51 8.46 -15.29
CA GLY A 284 -12.35 9.24 -14.39
C GLY A 284 -11.84 10.66 -14.16
N ARG A 285 -12.12 11.22 -12.99
CA ARG A 285 -11.82 12.60 -12.61
C ARG A 285 -10.67 12.62 -11.56
N PRO A 286 -9.55 13.32 -11.81
CA PRO A 286 -8.54 13.56 -10.79
C PRO A 286 -9.14 14.26 -9.56
N HIS A 287 -8.65 13.90 -8.37
CA HIS A 287 -9.18 14.37 -7.09
C HIS A 287 -10.66 13.97 -6.83
N CYS A 288 -11.09 12.86 -7.37
CA CYS A 288 -12.23 12.09 -6.91
C CYS A 288 -11.63 10.84 -6.24
N GLY A 289 -11.78 10.70 -4.94
CA GLY A 289 -11.07 9.68 -4.17
C GLY A 289 -11.32 8.26 -4.68
N LEU A 290 -12.56 7.94 -5.12
CA LEU A 290 -12.84 6.64 -5.72
C LEU A 290 -12.13 6.44 -7.08
N ASP A 291 -12.09 7.47 -7.94
CA ASP A 291 -11.41 7.37 -9.23
C ASP A 291 -9.89 7.29 -9.03
N ASP A 292 -9.32 8.06 -8.09
CA ASP A 292 -7.91 7.96 -7.73
C ASP A 292 -7.58 6.58 -7.15
N SER A 293 -8.39 6.06 -6.22
CA SER A 293 -8.25 4.70 -5.68
C SER A 293 -8.30 3.63 -6.78
N ARG A 294 -9.20 3.76 -7.76
CA ARG A 294 -9.28 2.84 -8.91
C ARG A 294 -8.03 2.92 -9.81
N ASN A 295 -7.52 4.11 -10.07
CA ASN A 295 -6.29 4.29 -10.86
C ASN A 295 -5.07 3.73 -10.13
N ILE A 296 -4.98 3.92 -8.81
CA ILE A 296 -3.96 3.28 -7.98
C ILE A 296 -4.11 1.76 -8.03
N ALA A 297 -5.32 1.22 -7.91
CA ALA A 297 -5.59 -0.22 -8.01
C ALA A 297 -5.16 -0.79 -9.37
N ARG A 298 -5.35 -0.08 -10.47
CA ARG A 298 -4.86 -0.47 -11.80
C ARG A 298 -3.34 -0.52 -11.87
N ILE A 299 -2.64 0.39 -11.18
CA ILE A 299 -1.18 0.33 -11.04
C ILE A 299 -0.77 -0.89 -10.22
N VAL A 300 -1.46 -1.16 -9.10
CA VAL A 300 -1.25 -2.37 -8.26
C VAL A 300 -1.36 -3.64 -9.10
N ILE A 301 -2.43 -3.79 -9.87
CA ILE A 301 -2.66 -4.93 -10.75
C ILE A 301 -1.51 -5.08 -11.75
N ARG A 302 -1.10 -3.97 -12.38
CA ARG A 302 0.03 -3.98 -13.33
C ARG A 302 1.34 -4.39 -12.66
N MET A 303 1.61 -3.89 -11.47
CA MET A 303 2.82 -4.26 -10.72
C MET A 303 2.83 -5.76 -10.36
N LEU A 304 1.69 -6.31 -9.95
CA LEU A 304 1.55 -7.74 -9.67
C LEU A 304 1.77 -8.58 -10.94
N GLN A 305 1.18 -8.18 -12.08
CA GLN A 305 1.39 -8.82 -13.39
C GLN A 305 2.86 -8.78 -13.83
N ASP A 306 3.57 -7.70 -13.53
CA ASP A 306 5.00 -7.55 -13.80
C ASP A 306 5.89 -8.33 -12.80
N GLY A 307 5.27 -9.02 -11.82
CA GLY A 307 5.95 -9.85 -10.83
C GLY A 307 6.49 -9.08 -9.62
N CYS A 308 5.87 -7.96 -9.27
CA CYS A 308 6.16 -7.25 -8.03
C CYS A 308 5.50 -7.96 -6.85
N GLU A 309 6.27 -8.25 -5.81
CA GLU A 309 5.72 -8.65 -4.50
C GLU A 309 5.42 -7.38 -3.69
N LEU A 310 4.13 -7.10 -3.51
CA LEU A 310 3.69 -6.00 -2.67
C LEU A 310 3.69 -6.44 -1.21
N ARG A 311 4.37 -5.67 -0.36
CA ARG A 311 4.45 -5.91 1.09
C ARG A 311 4.31 -4.59 1.83
N VAL A 312 3.79 -4.65 3.05
CA VAL A 312 3.79 -3.51 3.97
C VAL A 312 5.19 -2.93 4.07
N ASN A 313 5.30 -1.63 3.88
CA ASN A 313 6.56 -0.90 3.86
C ASN A 313 6.48 0.44 4.61
N GLU A 314 5.37 0.69 5.28
CA GLU A 314 5.14 1.87 6.10
C GLU A 314 4.17 1.55 7.25
N GLY A 315 4.25 2.34 8.32
CA GLY A 315 3.37 2.20 9.47
C GLY A 315 3.55 3.34 10.46
N LEU A 316 2.53 3.59 11.26
CA LEU A 316 2.58 4.55 12.35
C LEU A 316 3.37 3.98 13.53
N GLN A 317 4.28 4.80 14.05
CA GLN A 317 4.95 4.52 15.32
C GLN A 317 4.10 5.06 16.48
N ALA A 318 4.26 4.46 17.66
CA ALA A 318 3.47 4.83 18.85
C ALA A 318 3.49 6.34 19.17
N GLY A 319 4.63 7.01 18.97
CA GLY A 319 4.77 8.46 19.19
C GLY A 319 4.15 9.34 18.09
N GLN A 320 3.66 8.78 17.01
CA GLN A 320 3.00 9.51 15.91
C GLN A 320 1.47 9.52 16.05
N LEU A 321 0.91 8.61 16.86
CA LEU A 321 -0.53 8.61 17.14
C LEU A 321 -0.87 9.81 18.00
N MET A 322 -1.86 10.59 17.59
CA MET A 322 -2.42 11.65 18.40
C MET A 322 -3.12 11.01 19.60
N ASN A 323 -2.84 11.54 20.80
CA ASN A 323 -3.45 11.02 22.02
C ASN A 323 -4.93 11.41 22.06
N VAL A 324 -5.81 10.43 22.19
CA VAL A 324 -7.26 10.62 22.28
C VAL A 324 -7.71 10.19 23.68
N PRO A 325 -7.79 11.13 24.64
CA PRO A 325 -8.32 10.82 25.97
C PRO A 325 -9.76 10.36 25.87
N ASN A 326 -10.12 9.26 26.53
CA ASN A 326 -11.47 8.69 26.55
C ASN A 326 -12.01 8.28 25.15
N SER A 327 -11.14 7.80 24.26
CA SER A 327 -11.58 7.27 22.96
C SER A 327 -12.53 6.09 23.14
N SER A 328 -13.59 6.07 22.35
CA SER A 328 -14.45 4.89 22.22
C SER A 328 -13.69 3.83 21.40
N PRO A 329 -13.56 2.59 21.89
CA PRO A 329 -12.99 1.52 21.09
C PRO A 329 -13.94 1.22 19.92
N LEU A 330 -13.39 1.17 18.70
CA LEU A 330 -14.11 0.59 17.57
C LEU A 330 -14.30 -0.90 17.85
N GLU A 331 -15.54 -1.37 17.85
CA GLU A 331 -15.84 -2.78 17.99
C GLU A 331 -15.12 -3.55 16.87
N SER A 332 -14.02 -4.18 17.26
CA SER A 332 -13.25 -5.21 16.55
C SER A 332 -13.27 -5.16 15.01
N ALA A 333 -12.62 -4.13 14.44
CA ALA A 333 -12.05 -4.31 13.12
C ALA A 333 -11.02 -5.44 13.20
N PRO A 334 -11.13 -6.52 12.43
CA PRO A 334 -10.17 -7.61 12.52
C PRO A 334 -8.77 -7.10 12.19
N PRO A 335 -7.77 -7.37 13.05
CA PRO A 335 -6.41 -6.89 12.81
C PRO A 335 -5.85 -7.56 11.54
N PRO A 336 -5.21 -6.81 10.65
CA PRO A 336 -4.72 -7.34 9.37
C PRO A 336 -3.65 -8.43 9.52
N TYR A 337 -3.09 -8.63 10.72
CA TYR A 337 -1.89 -9.45 10.91
C TYR A 337 -1.86 -10.36 12.14
N SER A 338 -2.76 -10.28 13.09
CA SER A 338 -2.56 -10.89 14.41
C SER A 338 -2.69 -12.41 14.46
N SER A 339 -3.33 -13.02 13.47
CA SER A 339 -3.53 -14.50 13.43
C SER A 339 -2.45 -15.25 12.63
N TRP A 340 -1.62 -14.54 11.85
CA TRP A 340 -0.69 -15.18 10.90
C TRP A 340 0.79 -15.09 11.30
N GLN A 341 1.12 -14.38 12.38
CA GLN A 341 2.48 -14.35 12.95
C GLN A 341 2.76 -15.50 13.94
N LYS A 342 1.77 -16.36 14.22
CA LYS A 342 1.90 -17.51 15.13
C LYS A 342 1.66 -18.87 14.45
N ILE A 343 1.82 -18.95 13.12
CA ILE A 343 1.84 -20.23 12.44
C ILE A 343 3.12 -20.35 11.62
#